data_56b5c696f6506038ea9fde0dce8415e5
#
_entry.id   56b5c696f6506038ea9fde0dce8415e5
#
_cell.length_a   1.000
_cell.length_b   1.000
_cell.length_c   1.000
_cell.angle_alpha   90.00
_cell.angle_beta   90.00
_cell.angle_gamma   90.00
#
_symmetry.space_group_name_H-M   'P 1'
#
loop_
_entity.id
_entity.type
_entity.pdbx_description
1 polymer ?
#
loop_
_entity_poly.entity_id
_entity_poly.type
_entity_poly.pdbx_seq_one_letter_code
_entity_poly.pdbx_strand_id
1 'polypeptide(L)'
;MDDLLSEFLTETSESLDVVDVELVHFESCPDDKATLNNIFRLVHTIKGTCGFIGLPRLESLAHAGETLLGKFRDGALDVTPEAVTLILASIDRIKSILAHLSDTQ
;
A
#
# COMPACT_ATOMS: atom_id res chain seq x y z
N MET A 1 -4.21 13.86 -21.27
CA MET A 1 -3.64 13.15 -20.10
C MET A 1 -2.40 12.37 -20.52
N ASP A 2 -1.39 12.35 -19.67
CA ASP A 2 -0.20 11.55 -19.88
C ASP A 2 -0.55 10.06 -19.78
N ASP A 3 -0.22 9.29 -20.84
CA ASP A 3 -0.50 7.86 -20.87
C ASP A 3 0.22 7.11 -19.73
N LEU A 4 1.43 7.54 -19.39
CA LEU A 4 2.18 6.96 -18.29
C LEU A 4 1.46 7.16 -16.95
N LEU A 5 0.93 8.36 -16.72
CA LEU A 5 0.17 8.64 -15.50
C LEU A 5 -1.12 7.84 -15.47
N SER A 6 -1.81 7.72 -16.60
CA SER A 6 -3.04 6.93 -16.70
C SER A 6 -2.78 5.46 -16.36
N GLU A 7 -1.71 4.88 -16.93
CA GLU A 7 -1.32 3.50 -16.62
C GLU A 7 -0.98 3.34 -15.14
N PHE A 8 -0.21 4.29 -14.58
CA PHE A 8 0.13 4.26 -13.15
C PHE A 8 -1.13 4.24 -12.29
N LEU A 9 -2.08 5.14 -12.56
CA LEU A 9 -3.32 5.22 -11.77
C LEU A 9 -4.10 3.90 -11.81
N THR A 10 -4.22 3.30 -12.98
CA THR A 10 -4.94 2.05 -13.16
C THR A 10 -4.24 0.89 -12.45
N GLU A 11 -2.95 0.70 -12.70
CA GLU A 11 -2.18 -0.40 -12.12
C GLU A 11 -2.06 -0.29 -10.61
N THR A 12 -1.85 0.93 -10.11
CA THR A 12 -1.72 1.15 -8.68
C THR A 12 -3.06 0.90 -7.97
N SER A 13 -4.16 1.34 -8.57
CA SER A 13 -5.50 1.10 -8.02
C SER A 13 -5.77 -0.40 -7.92
N GLU A 14 -5.45 -1.17 -8.95
CA GLU A 14 -5.60 -2.62 -8.96
C GLU A 14 -4.73 -3.29 -7.90
N SER A 15 -3.47 -2.83 -7.76
CA SER A 15 -2.55 -3.36 -6.75
C SER A 15 -3.05 -3.08 -5.33
N LEU A 16 -3.61 -1.90 -5.10
CA LEU A 16 -4.17 -1.54 -3.79
C LEU A 16 -5.39 -2.40 -3.44
N ASP A 17 -6.21 -2.76 -4.42
CA ASP A 17 -7.32 -3.68 -4.18
C ASP A 17 -6.82 -5.04 -3.73
N VAL A 18 -5.73 -5.53 -4.33
CA VAL A 18 -5.11 -6.79 -3.90
C VAL A 18 -4.55 -6.66 -2.48
N VAL A 19 -3.89 -5.53 -2.19
CA VAL A 19 -3.35 -5.28 -0.84
C VAL A 19 -4.47 -5.31 0.20
N ASP A 20 -5.62 -4.70 -0.07
CA ASP A 20 -6.76 -4.72 0.86
C ASP A 20 -7.21 -6.15 1.16
N VAL A 21 -7.38 -6.98 0.13
CA VAL A 21 -7.81 -8.37 0.30
C VAL A 21 -6.78 -9.15 1.10
N GLU A 22 -5.50 -8.97 0.77
CA GLU A 22 -4.41 -9.66 1.45
C GLU A 22 -4.27 -9.24 2.91
N LEU A 23 -4.50 -7.95 3.22
CA LEU A 23 -4.45 -7.45 4.60
C LEU A 23 -5.57 -8.05 5.45
N VAL A 24 -6.77 -8.19 4.89
CA VAL A 24 -7.89 -8.82 5.60
C VAL A 24 -7.56 -10.28 5.87
N HIS A 25 -6.98 -10.99 4.90
CA HIS A 25 -6.53 -12.36 5.09
C HIS A 25 -5.44 -12.46 6.15
N PHE A 26 -4.47 -11.55 6.11
CA PHE A 26 -3.36 -11.52 7.06
C PHE A 26 -3.85 -11.27 8.49
N GLU A 27 -4.86 -10.42 8.67
CA GLU A 27 -5.46 -10.18 9.98
C GLU A 27 -5.99 -11.46 10.61
N SER A 28 -6.60 -12.33 9.78
CA SER A 28 -7.12 -13.62 10.21
C SER A 28 -6.03 -14.67 10.39
N CYS A 29 -4.95 -14.56 9.64
CA CYS A 29 -3.85 -15.52 9.62
C CYS A 29 -2.51 -14.79 9.78
N PRO A 30 -2.23 -14.23 10.98
CA PRO A 30 -1.03 -13.38 11.15
C PRO A 30 0.30 -14.13 11.07
N ASP A 31 0.26 -15.47 11.07
CA ASP A 31 1.45 -16.30 10.92
C ASP A 31 1.78 -16.60 9.44
N ASP A 32 0.95 -16.15 8.53
CA ASP A 32 1.16 -16.39 7.09
C ASP A 32 2.22 -15.40 6.55
N LYS A 33 3.47 -15.83 6.62
CA LYS A 33 4.60 -15.00 6.20
C LYS A 33 4.62 -14.76 4.68
N ALA A 34 4.09 -15.69 3.91
CA ALA A 34 4.02 -15.54 2.46
C ALA A 34 3.10 -14.38 2.09
N THR A 35 1.94 -14.29 2.76
CA THR A 35 1.01 -13.18 2.57
C THR A 35 1.66 -11.85 2.96
N LEU A 36 2.32 -11.81 4.11
CA LEU A 36 3.00 -10.59 4.57
C LEU A 36 4.07 -10.12 3.58
N ASN A 37 4.89 -11.05 3.09
CA ASN A 37 5.93 -10.73 2.12
C ASN A 37 5.35 -10.21 0.82
N ASN A 38 4.22 -10.76 0.38
CA ASN A 38 3.54 -10.30 -0.82
C ASN A 38 3.01 -8.87 -0.67
N ILE A 39 2.37 -8.59 0.45
CA ILE A 39 1.88 -7.23 0.76
C ILE A 39 3.04 -6.25 0.80
N PHE A 40 4.11 -6.60 1.50
CA PHE A 40 5.30 -5.76 1.61
C PHE A 40 5.86 -5.42 0.22
N ARG A 41 5.98 -6.42 -0.64
CA ARG A 41 6.51 -6.23 -1.99
C ARG A 41 5.62 -5.31 -2.83
N LEU A 42 4.30 -5.48 -2.73
CA LEU A 42 3.36 -4.64 -3.46
C LEU A 42 3.47 -3.18 -3.02
N VAL A 43 3.50 -2.94 -1.71
CA VAL A 43 3.62 -1.58 -1.16
C VAL A 43 4.97 -0.97 -1.52
N HIS A 44 6.04 -1.75 -1.49
CA HIS A 44 7.36 -1.28 -1.88
C HIS A 44 7.39 -0.84 -3.35
N THR A 45 6.76 -1.61 -4.23
CA THR A 45 6.63 -1.28 -5.65
C THR A 45 5.84 0.02 -5.84
N ILE A 46 4.74 0.17 -5.11
CA ILE A 46 3.91 1.38 -5.18
C ILE A 46 4.74 2.60 -4.74
N LYS A 47 5.50 2.47 -3.66
CA LYS A 47 6.37 3.55 -3.18
C LYS A 47 7.38 3.96 -4.26
N GLY A 48 8.05 2.99 -4.87
CA GLY A 48 9.02 3.24 -5.91
C GLY A 48 8.44 3.93 -7.12
N THR A 49 7.25 3.49 -7.55
CA THR A 49 6.56 4.08 -8.70
C THR A 49 6.12 5.51 -8.39
N CYS A 50 5.62 5.77 -7.19
CA CYS A 50 5.23 7.12 -6.77
C CYS A 50 6.44 8.07 -6.78
N GLY A 51 7.60 7.60 -6.32
CA GLY A 51 8.83 8.39 -6.37
C GLY A 51 9.27 8.68 -7.79
N PHE A 52 9.20 7.68 -8.67
CA PHE A 52 9.58 7.82 -10.07
C PHE A 52 8.71 8.84 -10.80
N ILE A 53 7.40 8.84 -10.54
CA ILE A 53 6.46 9.76 -11.19
C ILE A 53 6.47 11.15 -10.55
N GLY A 54 7.01 11.27 -9.35
CA GLY A 54 7.11 12.55 -8.66
C GLY A 54 5.86 12.91 -7.87
N LEU A 55 5.33 11.95 -7.11
CA LEU A 55 4.15 12.12 -6.26
C LEU A 55 4.57 11.95 -4.78
N PRO A 56 5.19 12.99 -4.18
CA PRO A 56 5.83 12.85 -2.86
C PRO A 56 4.87 12.51 -1.73
N ARG A 57 3.62 12.96 -1.78
CA ARG A 57 2.63 12.64 -0.74
C ARG A 57 2.30 11.15 -0.76
N LEU A 58 2.10 10.59 -1.95
CA LEU A 58 1.82 9.16 -2.10
C LEU A 58 3.04 8.34 -1.73
N GLU A 59 4.23 8.78 -2.12
CA GLU A 59 5.47 8.12 -1.76
C GLU A 59 5.62 8.05 -0.24
N SER A 60 5.35 9.15 0.47
CA SER A 60 5.46 9.20 1.93
C SER A 60 4.47 8.26 2.61
N LEU A 61 3.23 8.20 2.12
CA LEU A 61 2.22 7.30 2.68
C LEU A 61 2.58 5.84 2.45
N ALA A 62 3.04 5.51 1.24
CA ALA A 62 3.46 4.15 0.92
C ALA A 62 4.70 3.75 1.74
N HIS A 63 5.62 4.70 1.96
CA HIS A 63 6.80 4.45 2.79
C HIS A 63 6.41 4.15 4.24
N ALA A 64 5.46 4.90 4.79
CA ALA A 64 4.97 4.65 6.15
C ALA A 64 4.36 3.25 6.28
N GLY A 65 3.56 2.83 5.31
CA GLY A 65 2.99 1.48 5.27
C GLY A 65 4.07 0.42 5.15
N GLU A 66 5.06 0.64 4.29
CA GLU A 66 6.19 -0.27 4.13
C GLU A 66 6.95 -0.44 5.45
N THR A 67 7.18 0.67 6.17
CA THR A 67 7.88 0.64 7.45
C THR A 67 7.14 -0.21 8.47
N LEU A 68 5.82 -0.06 8.59
CA LEU A 68 5.01 -0.86 9.50
C LEU A 68 5.04 -2.35 9.13
N LEU A 69 4.90 -2.65 7.85
CA LEU A 69 4.95 -4.03 7.36
C LEU A 69 6.31 -4.66 7.60
N GLY A 70 7.39 -3.89 7.45
CA GLY A 70 8.73 -4.35 7.75
C GLY A 70 8.92 -4.69 9.22
N LYS A 71 8.31 -3.92 10.12
CA LYS A 71 8.36 -4.19 11.57
C LYS A 71 7.61 -5.48 11.90
N PHE A 72 6.49 -5.77 11.25
CA PHE A 72 5.81 -7.06 11.42
C PHE A 72 6.70 -8.21 10.96
N ARG A 73 7.31 -8.06 9.79
CA ARG A 73 8.18 -9.09 9.20
C ARG A 73 9.38 -9.39 10.11
N ASP A 74 9.96 -8.34 10.71
CA ASP A 74 11.16 -8.47 11.53
C ASP A 74 10.83 -8.84 12.99
N GLY A 75 9.55 -8.93 13.35
CA GLY A 75 9.12 -9.25 14.70
C GLY A 75 9.25 -8.11 15.69
N ALA A 76 9.55 -6.90 15.20
CA ALA A 76 9.70 -5.70 16.06
C ALA A 76 8.35 -5.16 16.55
N LEU A 77 7.28 -5.52 15.86
CA LEU A 77 5.92 -5.08 16.18
C LEU A 77 4.98 -6.27 16.06
N ASP A 78 4.15 -6.48 17.07
CA ASP A 78 3.15 -7.55 17.05
C ASP A 78 2.02 -7.20 16.09
N VAL A 79 1.51 -8.21 15.38
CA VAL A 79 0.37 -8.03 14.50
C VAL A 79 -0.89 -7.96 15.37
N THR A 80 -1.44 -6.76 15.51
CA THR A 80 -2.66 -6.52 16.26
C THR A 80 -3.74 -5.95 15.33
N PRO A 81 -5.04 -6.09 15.69
CA PRO A 81 -6.10 -5.47 14.90
C PRO A 81 -5.90 -3.97 14.73
N GLU A 82 -5.41 -3.28 15.76
CA GLU A 82 -5.15 -1.84 15.71
C GLU A 82 -4.05 -1.50 14.70
N ALA A 83 -2.97 -2.28 14.68
CA ALA A 83 -1.87 -2.06 13.74
C ALA A 83 -2.31 -2.31 12.31
N VAL A 84 -3.09 -3.38 12.07
CA VAL A 84 -3.64 -3.66 10.74
C VAL A 84 -4.59 -2.54 10.30
N THR A 85 -5.41 -2.03 11.24
CA THR A 85 -6.32 -0.91 10.95
C THR A 85 -5.55 0.33 10.51
N LEU A 86 -4.40 0.62 11.12
CA LEU A 86 -3.56 1.75 10.71
C LEU A 86 -3.04 1.59 9.28
N ILE A 87 -2.64 0.37 8.90
CA ILE A 87 -2.19 0.10 7.54
C ILE A 87 -3.34 0.25 6.56
N LEU A 88 -4.52 -0.29 6.88
CA LEU A 88 -5.71 -0.15 6.04
C LEU A 88 -6.08 1.32 5.86
N ALA A 89 -5.99 2.13 6.92
CA ALA A 89 -6.26 3.55 6.84
C ALA A 89 -5.28 4.26 5.91
N SER A 90 -4.00 3.88 5.94
CA SER A 90 -2.99 4.42 5.02
C SER A 90 -3.30 4.07 3.57
N ILE A 91 -3.69 2.82 3.32
CA ILE A 91 -4.07 2.36 1.98
C ILE A 91 -5.30 3.13 1.48
N ASP A 92 -6.31 3.30 2.33
CA ASP A 92 -7.52 4.06 1.98
C ASP A 92 -7.18 5.51 1.64
N ARG A 93 -6.24 6.11 2.37
CA ARG A 93 -5.79 7.47 2.09
C ARG A 93 -5.11 7.56 0.73
N ILE A 94 -4.27 6.58 0.40
CA ILE A 94 -3.63 6.50 -0.92
C ILE A 94 -4.69 6.40 -2.01
N LYS A 95 -5.70 5.54 -1.82
CA LYS A 95 -6.80 5.38 -2.77
C LYS A 95 -7.56 6.69 -2.99
N SER A 96 -7.82 7.43 -1.91
CA SER A 96 -8.52 8.72 -1.99
C SER A 96 -7.72 9.73 -2.81
N ILE A 97 -6.41 9.78 -2.61
CA ILE A 97 -5.55 10.70 -3.36
C ILE A 97 -5.51 10.31 -4.84
N LEU A 98 -5.42 9.00 -5.12
CA LEU A 98 -5.42 8.51 -6.51
C LEU A 98 -6.74 8.82 -7.21
N ALA A 99 -7.87 8.65 -6.52
CA ALA A 99 -9.19 8.97 -7.07
C ALA A 99 -9.28 10.46 -7.40
N HIS A 100 -8.77 11.32 -6.51
CA HIS A 100 -8.75 12.75 -6.75
C HIS A 100 -7.88 13.12 -7.96
N LEU A 101 -6.71 12.50 -8.09
CA LEU A 101 -5.84 12.71 -9.25
C LEU A 101 -6.53 12.28 -10.54
N SER A 102 -7.24 11.15 -10.52
CA SER A 102 -7.98 10.67 -11.67
C SER A 102 -9.08 11.65 -12.08
N ASP A 103 -9.81 12.21 -11.10
CA ASP A 103 -10.91 13.14 -11.35
C ASP A 103 -10.44 14.50 -11.87
N THR A 104 -9.19 14.89 -11.59
CA THR A 104 -8.65 16.20 -12.01
C THR A 104 -7.87 16.14 -13.31
N GLN A 105 -7.82 15.01 -13.96
CA GLN A 105 -7.12 14.86 -15.25
C GLN A 105 -7.94 15.34 -16.47
#